data_9c4524ec64e2308173dbc6e40ce914a2
#
_entry.id   9c4524ec64e2308173dbc6e40ce914a2
#
_cell.length_a   1.000
_cell.length_b   1.000
_cell.length_c   1.000
_cell.angle_alpha   90.00
_cell.angle_beta   90.00
_cell.angle_gamma   90.00
#
_symmetry.space_group_name_H-M   'P 1'
#
loop_
_entity.id
_entity.type
_entity.pdbx_description
1 polymer ?
#
loop_
_entity_poly.entity_id
_entity_poly.type
_entity_poly.pdbx_seq_one_letter_code
_entity_poly.pdbx_strand_id
1 'polypeptide(L)'
;MGTPDIARDCLEQMIDDGYNISAVFTREDKPVGRKMVMTAPPVKQVAEKHGITVYQPKTLKGDAGNIIREIAPDLIVVVAYGRLLPKNIIDVPQYGCVNLHVSLLPKYRGAAPIQWSVINGDKQTGVTVM
;
A
#
# COMPACT_ATOMS: atom_id res chain seq x y z
N MET A 1 1.45 -1.74 3.46
CA MET A 1 0.54 -2.28 2.43
C MET A 1 0.47 -1.33 1.25
N GLY A 2 0.83 -1.76 0.05
CA GLY A 2 0.84 -0.89 -1.13
C GLY A 2 1.15 -1.65 -2.40
N THR A 3 0.98 -1.02 -3.57
CA THR A 3 1.18 -1.71 -4.85
C THR A 3 1.96 -0.89 -5.88
N PRO A 4 1.54 0.33 -6.29
CA PRO A 4 2.16 1.08 -7.37
C PRO A 4 3.42 1.83 -6.95
N ASP A 5 4.03 2.57 -7.89
CA ASP A 5 5.25 3.32 -7.68
C ASP A 5 5.21 4.26 -6.49
N ILE A 6 4.13 4.99 -6.26
CA ILE A 6 4.00 5.88 -5.11
C ILE A 6 4.13 5.12 -3.77
N ALA A 7 3.64 3.89 -3.70
CA ALA A 7 3.79 3.05 -2.52
C ALA A 7 5.21 2.51 -2.38
N ARG A 8 5.89 2.23 -3.52
CA ARG A 8 7.31 1.89 -3.55
C ARG A 8 8.16 3.02 -2.99
N ASP A 9 7.95 4.24 -3.46
CA ASP A 9 8.73 5.42 -3.05
C ASP A 9 8.55 5.68 -1.54
N CYS A 10 7.32 5.52 -1.02
CA CYS A 10 7.08 5.59 0.42
C CYS A 10 7.82 4.48 1.19
N LEU A 11 7.84 3.25 0.67
CA LEU A 11 8.54 2.14 1.30
C LEU A 11 10.06 2.38 1.31
N GLU A 12 10.64 2.82 0.21
CA GLU A 12 12.06 3.16 0.12
C GLU A 12 12.43 4.24 1.14
N GLN A 13 11.63 5.32 1.22
CA GLN A 13 11.87 6.38 2.21
C GLN A 13 11.79 5.86 3.66
N MET A 14 10.82 5.01 3.97
CA MET A 14 10.72 4.42 5.31
C MET A 14 11.92 3.54 5.65
N ILE A 15 12.45 2.79 4.68
CA ILE A 15 13.66 1.98 4.84
C ILE A 15 14.88 2.89 5.08
N ASP A 16 15.04 3.94 4.28
CA ASP A 16 16.14 4.89 4.39
C ASP A 16 16.12 5.65 5.71
N ASP A 17 14.93 5.96 6.22
CA ASP A 17 14.74 6.60 7.53
C ASP A 17 14.95 5.63 8.72
N GLY A 18 15.23 4.35 8.45
CA GLY A 18 15.57 3.35 9.46
C GLY A 18 14.38 2.72 10.20
N TYR A 19 13.18 2.84 9.66
CA TYR A 19 12.02 2.15 10.23
C TYR A 19 12.14 0.63 10.11
N ASN A 20 11.74 -0.09 11.15
CA ASN A 20 11.69 -1.54 11.14
C ASN A 20 10.45 -2.04 10.36
N ILE A 21 10.65 -2.44 9.12
CA ILE A 21 9.59 -2.97 8.26
C ILE A 21 9.49 -4.49 8.45
N SER A 22 8.52 -4.95 9.22
CA SER A 22 8.33 -6.38 9.53
C SER A 22 7.88 -7.19 8.31
N ALA A 23 7.02 -6.63 7.48
CA ALA A 23 6.52 -7.28 6.27
C ALA A 23 5.88 -6.28 5.30
N VAL A 24 5.73 -6.71 4.07
CA VAL A 24 5.06 -5.98 3.00
C VAL A 24 3.90 -6.81 2.46
N PHE A 25 2.73 -6.17 2.32
CA PHE A 25 1.57 -6.73 1.64
C PHE A 25 1.33 -5.97 0.35
N THR A 26 1.28 -6.67 -0.77
CA THR A 26 1.05 -6.08 -2.09
C THR A 26 0.10 -6.94 -2.92
N ARG A 27 -0.28 -6.45 -4.10
CA ARG A 27 -1.09 -7.21 -5.05
C ARG A 27 -0.25 -8.29 -5.72
N GLU A 28 -0.93 -9.24 -6.32
CA GLU A 28 -0.30 -10.33 -7.07
C GLU A 28 0.46 -9.80 -8.28
N ASP A 29 1.46 -10.55 -8.72
CA ASP A 29 2.15 -10.31 -9.98
C ASP A 29 1.13 -10.34 -11.12
N LYS A 30 1.31 -9.47 -12.10
CA LYS A 30 0.39 -9.34 -13.23
C LYS A 30 1.13 -9.33 -14.55
N PRO A 31 0.51 -9.85 -15.61
CA PRO A 31 1.04 -9.65 -16.95
C PRO A 31 1.01 -8.16 -17.32
N VAL A 32 2.13 -7.65 -17.80
CA VAL A 32 2.30 -6.24 -18.18
C VAL A 32 2.84 -6.14 -19.61
N GLY A 33 2.40 -5.10 -20.32
CA GLY A 33 2.82 -4.80 -21.68
C GLY A 33 2.23 -5.72 -22.74
N ARG A 34 2.59 -5.44 -24.01
CA ARG A 34 2.11 -6.17 -25.18
C ARG A 34 2.44 -7.68 -25.16
N LYS A 35 3.56 -8.02 -24.53
CA LYS A 35 4.06 -9.41 -24.43
C LYS A 35 3.51 -10.16 -23.22
N MET A 36 2.62 -9.55 -22.44
CA MET A 36 2.00 -10.17 -21.25
C MET A 36 3.02 -10.80 -20.29
N VAL A 37 4.15 -10.13 -20.06
CA VAL A 37 5.20 -10.62 -19.17
C VAL A 37 4.75 -10.46 -17.72
N MET A 38 4.79 -11.56 -16.96
CA MET A 38 4.48 -11.54 -15.51
C MET A 38 5.47 -10.64 -14.79
N THR A 39 4.95 -9.58 -14.22
CA THR A 39 5.75 -8.52 -13.59
C THR A 39 5.34 -8.35 -12.13
N ALA A 40 6.34 -8.36 -11.25
CA ALA A 40 6.15 -8.10 -9.83
C ALA A 40 5.76 -6.63 -9.61
N PRO A 41 4.84 -6.34 -8.66
CA PRO A 41 4.55 -4.96 -8.26
C PRO A 41 5.81 -4.22 -7.81
N PRO A 42 5.90 -2.90 -8.05
CA PRO A 42 7.07 -2.10 -7.64
C PRO A 42 7.44 -2.26 -6.15
N VAL A 43 6.45 -2.32 -5.28
CA VAL A 43 6.65 -2.52 -3.83
C VAL A 43 7.30 -3.87 -3.52
N LYS A 44 6.92 -4.94 -4.23
CA LYS A 44 7.53 -6.26 -4.07
C LYS A 44 9.01 -6.25 -4.43
N GLN A 45 9.36 -5.61 -5.55
CA GLN A 45 10.74 -5.54 -6.02
C GLN A 45 11.66 -4.89 -4.98
N VAL A 46 11.23 -3.78 -4.37
CA VAL A 46 11.99 -3.12 -3.30
C VAL A 46 12.06 -3.97 -2.04
N ALA A 47 10.95 -4.57 -1.61
CA ALA A 47 10.92 -5.42 -0.43
C ALA A 47 11.88 -6.59 -0.55
N GLU A 48 11.88 -7.28 -1.70
CA GLU A 48 12.78 -8.41 -1.98
C GLU A 48 14.25 -7.98 -1.99
N LYS A 49 14.57 -6.82 -2.59
CA LYS A 49 15.92 -6.24 -2.59
C LYS A 49 16.47 -6.00 -1.18
N HIS A 50 15.60 -5.65 -0.25
CA HIS A 50 15.96 -5.39 1.16
C HIS A 50 15.72 -6.58 2.10
N GLY A 51 15.40 -7.76 1.56
CA GLY A 51 15.16 -8.97 2.37
C GLY A 51 13.91 -8.92 3.24
N ILE A 52 12.94 -8.06 2.89
CA ILE A 52 11.68 -7.92 3.63
C ILE A 52 10.68 -8.96 3.11
N THR A 53 10.04 -9.67 4.04
CA THR A 53 9.04 -10.68 3.70
C THR A 53 7.85 -10.05 2.97
N VAL A 54 7.45 -10.65 1.84
CA VAL A 54 6.35 -10.18 0.99
C VAL A 54 5.19 -11.15 1.03
N TYR A 55 3.99 -10.63 1.27
CA TYR A 55 2.74 -11.36 1.18
C TYR A 55 1.87 -10.82 0.06
N GLN A 56 1.35 -11.72 -0.77
CA GLN A 56 0.47 -11.40 -1.91
C GLN A 56 -0.86 -12.16 -1.82
N PRO A 57 -1.65 -11.94 -0.75
CA PRO A 57 -2.91 -12.68 -0.59
C PRO A 57 -3.90 -12.29 -1.69
N LYS A 58 -4.62 -13.28 -2.24
CA LYS A 58 -5.71 -13.05 -3.21
C LYS A 58 -6.88 -12.28 -2.60
N THR A 59 -7.07 -12.45 -1.29
CA THR A 59 -8.10 -11.77 -0.52
C THR A 59 -7.59 -11.46 0.88
N LEU A 60 -8.11 -10.41 1.47
CA LEU A 60 -7.87 -10.09 2.89
C LEU A 60 -8.86 -10.78 3.84
N LYS A 61 -9.80 -11.56 3.29
CA LYS A 61 -10.67 -12.44 4.06
C LYS A 61 -9.93 -13.76 4.30
N GLY A 62 -10.15 -14.38 5.46
CA GLY A 62 -9.48 -15.64 5.82
C GLY A 62 -8.10 -15.42 6.47
N ASP A 63 -7.07 -16.13 5.99
CA ASP A 63 -5.77 -16.24 6.66
C ASP A 63 -4.94 -14.96 6.75
N ALA A 64 -5.18 -13.97 5.89
CA ALA A 64 -4.44 -12.73 5.92
C ALA A 64 -4.47 -12.03 7.29
N GLY A 65 -5.62 -12.07 7.97
CA GLY A 65 -5.75 -11.53 9.32
C GLY A 65 -4.93 -12.30 10.36
N ASN A 66 -4.80 -13.61 10.22
CA ASN A 66 -3.99 -14.45 11.12
C ASN A 66 -2.50 -14.18 10.91
N ILE A 67 -2.06 -14.09 9.66
CA ILE A 67 -0.68 -13.72 9.31
C ILE A 67 -0.30 -12.37 9.93
N ILE A 68 -1.17 -11.37 9.81
CA ILE A 68 -0.92 -10.04 10.38
C ILE A 68 -0.86 -10.09 11.91
N ARG A 69 -1.72 -10.89 12.56
CA ARG A 69 -1.64 -11.08 14.03
C ARG A 69 -0.34 -11.73 14.47
N GLU A 70 0.16 -12.72 13.72
CA GLU A 70 1.44 -13.37 14.00
C GLU A 70 2.62 -12.42 13.83
N ILE A 71 2.57 -11.55 12.82
CA ILE A 71 3.57 -10.47 12.62
C ILE A 71 3.52 -9.47 13.76
N ALA A 72 2.34 -9.24 14.34
CA ALA A 72 2.09 -8.29 15.43
C ALA A 72 2.67 -6.88 15.16
N PRO A 73 2.30 -6.21 14.06
CA PRO A 73 2.84 -4.89 13.74
C PRO A 73 2.32 -3.84 14.73
N ASP A 74 3.15 -2.86 15.07
CA ASP A 74 2.74 -1.71 15.87
C ASP A 74 1.81 -0.78 15.09
N LEU A 75 2.07 -0.63 13.79
CA LEU A 75 1.35 0.25 12.86
C LEU A 75 1.26 -0.40 11.47
N ILE A 76 0.16 -0.21 10.79
CA ILE A 76 0.03 -0.55 9.36
C ILE A 76 -0.04 0.74 8.54
N VAL A 77 0.91 0.92 7.63
CA VAL A 77 0.89 2.01 6.65
C VAL A 77 0.29 1.50 5.35
N VAL A 78 -0.70 2.21 4.83
CA VAL A 78 -1.42 1.87 3.59
C VAL A 78 -1.20 2.97 2.57
N VAL A 79 -0.74 2.58 1.38
CA VAL A 79 -0.54 3.51 0.25
C VAL A 79 -1.00 2.82 -1.03
N ALA A 80 -2.13 3.25 -1.57
CA ALA A 80 -2.67 2.74 -2.83
C ALA A 80 -2.62 1.19 -2.93
N TYR A 81 -3.05 0.49 -1.88
CA TYR A 81 -3.06 -0.98 -1.85
C TYR A 81 -4.09 -1.57 -2.81
N GLY A 82 -5.18 -0.84 -3.07
CA GLY A 82 -6.22 -1.22 -4.00
C GLY A 82 -7.20 -2.28 -3.47
N ARG A 83 -7.26 -2.44 -2.15
CA ARG A 83 -8.25 -3.27 -1.45
C ARG A 83 -8.69 -2.60 -0.16
N LEU A 84 -9.95 -2.77 0.20
CA LEU A 84 -10.45 -2.35 1.51
C LEU A 84 -9.92 -3.28 2.59
N LEU A 85 -9.41 -2.70 3.66
CA LEU A 85 -8.99 -3.45 4.83
C LEU A 85 -10.22 -3.78 5.68
N PRO A 86 -10.47 -5.06 5.97
CA PRO A 86 -11.55 -5.42 6.86
C PRO A 86 -11.20 -5.08 8.32
N LYS A 87 -12.24 -4.90 9.14
CA LYS A 87 -12.09 -4.48 10.54
C LYS A 87 -11.15 -5.37 11.36
N ASN A 88 -11.20 -6.68 11.13
CA ASN A 88 -10.33 -7.64 11.81
C ASN A 88 -8.83 -7.52 11.49
N ILE A 89 -8.47 -6.73 10.48
CA ILE A 89 -7.08 -6.34 10.17
C ILE A 89 -6.78 -4.96 10.76
N ILE A 90 -7.70 -4.02 10.62
CA ILE A 90 -7.54 -2.65 11.13
C ILE A 90 -7.32 -2.62 12.65
N ASP A 91 -7.97 -3.52 13.37
CA ASP A 91 -7.93 -3.58 14.84
C ASP A 91 -6.68 -4.34 15.37
N VAL A 92 -5.83 -4.92 14.51
CA VAL A 92 -4.65 -5.69 14.97
C VAL A 92 -3.54 -4.79 15.51
N PRO A 93 -3.06 -3.76 14.79
CA PRO A 93 -1.93 -2.98 15.23
C PRO A 93 -2.30 -2.07 16.41
N GLN A 94 -1.38 -1.96 17.37
CA GLN A 94 -1.57 -1.13 18.57
C GLN A 94 -1.88 0.34 18.24
N TYR A 95 -1.22 0.89 17.22
CA TYR A 95 -1.40 2.27 16.77
C TYR A 95 -2.32 2.39 15.55
N GLY A 96 -3.03 1.30 15.21
CA GLY A 96 -3.99 1.30 14.11
C GLY A 96 -3.37 1.28 12.72
N CYS A 97 -4.14 1.78 11.77
CA CYS A 97 -3.74 1.87 10.38
C CYS A 97 -3.76 3.33 9.93
N VAL A 98 -2.73 3.76 9.24
CA VAL A 98 -2.70 5.06 8.55
C VAL A 98 -2.70 4.85 7.05
N ASN A 99 -3.48 5.66 6.35
CA ASN A 99 -3.56 5.63 4.89
C ASN A 99 -3.12 6.96 4.30
N LEU A 100 -2.19 6.92 3.36
CA LEU A 100 -1.81 8.08 2.56
C LEU A 100 -2.76 8.18 1.38
N HIS A 101 -3.70 9.10 1.46
CA HIS A 101 -4.63 9.41 0.39
C HIS A 101 -4.12 10.58 -0.44
N VAL A 102 -3.91 10.38 -1.73
CA VAL A 102 -3.27 11.35 -2.64
C VAL A 102 -4.26 12.40 -3.14
N SER A 103 -4.92 13.07 -2.21
CA SER A 103 -5.73 14.26 -2.41
C SER A 103 -5.80 15.11 -1.15
N LEU A 104 -6.22 16.35 -1.29
CA LEU A 104 -6.60 17.22 -0.17
C LEU A 104 -8.05 16.89 0.22
N LEU A 105 -8.25 15.94 1.11
CA LEU A 105 -9.59 15.58 1.57
C LEU A 105 -10.34 16.80 2.14
N PRO A 106 -11.65 16.92 1.94
CA PRO A 106 -12.58 15.92 1.40
C PRO A 106 -12.68 15.81 -0.13
N LYS A 107 -11.85 16.53 -0.88
CA LYS A 107 -11.81 16.39 -2.35
C LYS A 107 -11.32 15.00 -2.75
N TYR A 108 -11.94 14.47 -3.79
CA TYR A 108 -11.54 13.21 -4.45
C TYR A 108 -11.43 12.02 -3.50
N ARG A 109 -12.48 11.80 -2.70
CA ARG A 109 -12.65 10.55 -1.96
C ARG A 109 -12.75 9.39 -2.94
N GLY A 110 -12.26 8.22 -2.52
CA GLY A 110 -12.34 7.00 -3.33
C GLY A 110 -11.17 6.83 -4.29
N ALA A 111 -11.43 6.27 -5.44
CA ALA A 111 -10.40 5.87 -6.40
C ALA A 111 -9.92 7.02 -7.30
N ALA A 112 -8.65 6.90 -7.75
CA ALA A 112 -8.04 7.76 -8.77
C ALA A 112 -8.01 9.28 -8.44
N PRO A 113 -7.67 9.69 -7.20
CA PRO A 113 -7.70 11.12 -6.83
C PRO A 113 -6.72 11.97 -7.64
N ILE A 114 -5.56 11.43 -8.02
CA ILE A 114 -4.57 12.13 -8.85
C ILE A 114 -5.17 12.42 -10.23
N GLN A 115 -5.77 11.42 -10.87
CA GLN A 115 -6.36 11.56 -12.19
C GLN A 115 -7.49 12.59 -12.19
N TRP A 116 -8.34 12.57 -11.17
CA TRP A 116 -9.42 13.54 -11.03
C TRP A 116 -8.93 14.98 -10.83
N SER A 117 -7.86 15.18 -10.07
CA SER A 117 -7.29 16.53 -9.91
C SER A 117 -6.75 17.08 -11.23
N VAL A 118 -6.14 16.23 -12.05
CA VAL A 118 -5.65 16.60 -13.39
C VAL A 118 -6.80 16.88 -14.35
N ILE A 119 -7.80 15.98 -14.41
CA ILE A 119 -8.99 16.14 -15.29
C ILE A 119 -9.73 17.44 -14.99
N ASN A 120 -9.87 17.79 -13.71
CA ASN A 120 -10.55 19.02 -13.29
C ASN A 120 -9.67 20.27 -13.39
N GLY A 121 -8.42 20.15 -13.81
CA GLY A 121 -7.50 21.28 -13.95
C GLY A 121 -7.15 21.96 -12.63
N ASP A 122 -7.16 21.22 -11.52
CA ASP A 122 -6.77 21.75 -10.22
C ASP A 122 -5.32 22.26 -10.25
N LYS A 123 -5.12 23.48 -9.78
CA LYS A 123 -3.78 24.10 -9.71
C LYS A 123 -2.95 23.51 -8.56
N GLN A 124 -3.59 22.92 -7.58
CA GLN A 124 -2.98 22.33 -6.40
C GLN A 124 -3.69 21.04 -6.04
N THR A 125 -2.92 20.07 -5.64
CA THR A 125 -3.37 18.84 -4.98
C THR A 125 -2.39 18.52 -3.85
N GLY A 126 -2.62 17.45 -3.13
CA GLY A 126 -1.74 17.07 -2.03
C GLY A 126 -2.01 15.67 -1.52
N VAL A 127 -1.53 15.38 -0.33
CA VAL A 127 -1.70 14.11 0.35
C VAL A 127 -2.32 14.36 1.71
N THR A 128 -3.32 13.57 2.05
CA THR A 128 -3.90 13.54 3.39
C THR A 128 -3.54 12.21 4.06
N VAL A 129 -2.99 12.29 5.24
CA VAL A 129 -2.78 11.12 6.11
C VAL A 129 -4.02 10.94 6.97
N MET A 130 -4.66 9.79 6.86
CA MET A 130 -5.91 9.50 7.56
C MET A 130 -5.85 8.14 8.27
#